data_d9f7459bf07459a19636afffcd7ac52b
#
_entry.id   d9f7459bf07459a19636afffcd7ac52b
#
_cell.length_a   1.000
_cell.length_b   1.000
_cell.length_c   1.000
_cell.angle_alpha   90.00
_cell.angle_beta   90.00
_cell.angle_gamma   90.00
#
_symmetry.space_group_name_H-M   'P 1'
#
loop_
_entity.id
_entity.type
_entity.pdbx_description
1 polymer ?
#
loop_
_entity_poly.entity_id
_entity_poly.type
_entity_poly.pdbx_seq_one_letter_code
_entity_poly.pdbx_strand_id
1 'polypeptide(L)'
;ILSGLVGSEMCIRDRPSISAAGSPSPQPSPGGRGGSSVLPAGTVFSDGTDGALSLREKAGGEGSQSIALTSPIVLDLGQDDTRLVARLSGDTHLLLEIGQPELDLVLRFRGHALMQALEAKNLDGVIDLTPGIRSLQVHYQPETLSLETLLETVAGLWDAVCAAQDLKVPSRIVHLPLSWDDPACQLAIEKYMTTVRKDAPWCPSNLEFIRRINELPDLEAVYRTVFEASYLVMGLGDVYLGAPVATPLDPRHRLVTTKYNPARTWTAENSVGIGGAYMCVYGMEGPGGYQFVGRTLQMWNRYREVAAFDGKPWLLRFFDQIRFYPVSADELLRIRRDFPLGRYPLRIEESELRLADYQAFLAEEADSIAAFRSHQRAAFDAERQRWIASGQAHFESEEAAVDTGEEAPLGAGQHAVESHIAGNLWQVQVEAGASVKAGDILVILESMKMEIPLTAPRDGVVREVRVQPGSPVRAGQRVVVMEEA
;
A
#
# COMPACT_ATOMS: atom_id res chain seq x y z
N ILE A 1 3.66 6.28 -5.67
CA ILE A 1 3.99 7.36 -4.72
C ILE A 1 3.22 7.14 -3.41
N LEU A 2 1.91 6.95 -3.44
CA LEU A 2 1.09 6.68 -2.22
C LEU A 2 1.49 5.40 -1.49
N SER A 3 1.92 4.34 -2.20
CA SER A 3 2.39 3.11 -1.56
C SER A 3 3.73 3.29 -0.83
N GLY A 4 4.57 4.23 -1.25
CA GLY A 4 5.83 4.56 -0.61
C GLY A 4 5.65 5.41 0.67
N LEU A 5 4.71 6.35 0.65
CA LEU A 5 4.42 7.23 1.80
C LEU A 5 3.77 6.47 2.97
N VAL A 6 2.81 5.58 2.67
CA VAL A 6 2.19 4.70 3.69
C VAL A 6 3.22 3.75 4.31
N GLY A 7 4.23 3.31 3.54
CA GLY A 7 5.33 2.49 4.04
C GLY A 7 6.31 3.26 4.93
N SER A 8 6.59 4.53 4.63
CA SER A 8 7.56 5.35 5.37
C SER A 8 7.00 5.83 6.73
N GLU A 9 5.74 6.17 6.81
CA GLU A 9 5.12 6.60 8.07
C GLU A 9 5.06 5.47 9.13
N MET A 10 4.93 4.21 8.70
CA MET A 10 5.00 3.07 9.61
C MET A 10 6.43 2.70 10.02
N CYS A 11 7.44 2.94 9.17
CA CYS A 11 8.84 2.62 9.49
C CYS A 11 9.49 3.61 10.48
N ILE A 12 8.98 4.84 10.58
CA ILE A 12 9.57 5.88 11.44
C ILE A 12 9.27 5.62 12.93
N ARG A 13 8.17 4.96 13.27
CA ARG A 13 7.82 4.62 14.67
C ARG A 13 8.53 3.39 15.23
N ASP A 14 9.11 2.54 14.38
CA ASP A 14 9.73 1.27 14.80
C ASP A 14 11.24 1.35 15.08
N ARG A 15 11.84 2.54 15.06
CA ARG A 15 13.24 2.68 15.48
C ARG A 15 13.32 2.91 16.99
N PRO A 16 13.89 1.98 17.77
CA PRO A 16 14.36 2.30 19.11
C PRO A 16 15.44 3.38 18.97
N SER A 17 15.46 4.32 19.90
CA SER A 17 16.56 5.29 20.05
C SER A 17 17.87 4.53 20.24
N ILE A 18 18.64 4.35 19.18
CA ILE A 18 19.98 3.79 19.24
C ILE A 18 20.92 4.97 19.49
N SER A 19 21.50 5.01 20.68
CA SER A 19 22.67 5.83 20.99
C SER A 19 23.78 5.53 19.99
N ALA A 20 24.42 6.61 19.51
CA ALA A 20 25.45 6.58 18.51
C ALA A 20 26.59 5.59 18.81
N ALA A 21 26.72 4.55 17.99
CA ALA A 21 27.96 3.81 17.79
C ALA A 21 28.04 3.47 16.30
N GLY A 22 29.14 3.90 15.68
CA GLY A 22 29.34 3.98 14.25
C GLY A 22 29.11 2.70 13.45
N SER A 23 28.55 2.90 12.28
CA SER A 23 28.46 1.91 11.22
C SER A 23 29.19 2.41 9.97
N PRO A 24 29.91 1.56 9.24
CA PRO A 24 30.69 1.95 8.08
C PRO A 24 29.80 2.19 6.86
N SER A 25 30.17 3.19 6.08
CA SER A 25 29.55 3.55 4.81
C SER A 25 29.75 2.45 3.75
N PRO A 26 28.79 2.22 2.83
CA PRO A 26 29.01 1.36 1.67
C PRO A 26 29.96 2.02 0.68
N GLN A 27 30.88 1.23 0.15
CA GLN A 27 31.86 1.66 -0.87
C GLN A 27 31.18 1.87 -2.23
N PRO A 28 31.59 2.87 -3.00
CA PRO A 28 31.14 3.06 -4.38
C PRO A 28 31.94 2.22 -5.37
N SER A 29 31.25 1.73 -6.40
CA SER A 29 31.84 1.05 -7.55
C SER A 29 32.71 2.00 -8.40
N PRO A 30 33.74 1.51 -9.08
CA PRO A 30 34.67 2.36 -9.79
C PRO A 30 34.29 2.68 -11.23
N GLY A 31 34.42 3.92 -11.63
CA GLY A 31 34.49 4.28 -13.04
C GLY A 31 34.07 5.69 -13.40
N GLY A 32 35.02 6.59 -13.63
CA GLY A 32 34.78 7.84 -14.36
C GLY A 32 35.55 9.06 -13.85
N ARG A 33 36.58 9.42 -14.59
CA ARG A 33 37.57 10.48 -14.32
C ARG A 33 36.97 11.89 -14.34
N GLY A 34 37.56 12.77 -13.50
CA GLY A 34 37.87 14.14 -13.88
C GLY A 34 37.39 15.24 -12.96
N GLY A 35 38.32 15.97 -12.35
CA GLY A 35 38.18 17.37 -12.00
C GLY A 35 38.14 17.74 -10.52
N SER A 36 39.30 17.98 -9.95
CA SER A 36 39.53 18.66 -8.67
C SER A 36 39.05 20.11 -8.69
N SER A 37 38.30 20.53 -7.65
CA SER A 37 38.46 21.87 -7.07
C SER A 37 38.05 21.85 -5.60
N VAL A 38 39.00 22.19 -4.78
CA VAL A 38 38.97 22.32 -3.32
C VAL A 38 38.20 23.58 -2.94
N LEU A 39 37.27 23.49 -2.02
CA LEU A 39 36.69 24.64 -1.30
C LEU A 39 37.05 24.54 0.19
N PRO A 40 37.34 25.68 0.84
CA PRO A 40 37.87 25.72 2.20
C PRO A 40 36.81 25.55 3.28
N ALA A 41 37.23 24.95 4.38
CA ALA A 41 36.50 24.74 5.61
C ALA A 41 36.19 26.03 6.38
N GLY A 42 35.07 26.07 7.06
CA GLY A 42 34.90 26.87 8.28
C GLY A 42 33.79 27.90 8.24
N THR A 43 32.64 27.54 8.78
CA THR A 43 31.88 28.43 9.69
C THR A 43 30.96 27.59 10.56
N VAL A 44 31.22 27.62 11.84
CA VAL A 44 30.38 27.05 12.94
C VAL A 44 29.22 27.98 13.13
N PHE A 45 27.98 27.44 13.10
CA PHE A 45 26.81 28.17 13.57
C PHE A 45 26.33 27.58 14.89
N SER A 46 26.26 28.46 15.88
CA SER A 46 25.73 28.25 17.22
C SER A 46 24.22 28.09 17.19
N ASP A 47 23.71 27.19 18.06
CA ASP A 47 22.30 27.09 18.44
C ASP A 47 21.72 28.45 18.86
N GLY A 48 20.66 28.86 18.21
CA GLY A 48 19.87 30.03 18.55
C GLY A 48 18.43 29.81 18.11
N THR A 49 17.58 29.50 19.07
CA THR A 49 16.12 29.62 18.98
C THR A 49 15.77 31.08 18.70
N ASP A 50 15.07 31.31 17.62
CA ASP A 50 14.21 32.42 17.20
C ASP A 50 14.49 32.80 15.75
N GLY A 51 13.51 32.58 14.88
CA GLY A 51 13.66 33.05 13.52
C GLY A 51 12.55 32.61 12.59
N ALA A 52 11.37 33.21 12.73
CA ALA A 52 10.56 33.44 11.55
C ALA A 52 11.47 34.17 10.54
N LEU A 53 11.81 33.48 9.44
CA LEU A 53 12.53 34.09 8.32
C LEU A 53 11.65 35.17 7.72
N SER A 54 11.89 36.42 8.13
CA SER A 54 11.37 37.61 7.49
C SER A 54 11.96 37.68 6.09
N LEU A 55 11.16 37.37 5.08
CA LEU A 55 11.48 37.54 3.66
C LEU A 55 11.57 39.03 3.23
N ARG A 56 11.62 39.96 4.18
CA ARG A 56 11.49 41.41 3.94
C ARG A 56 12.77 42.20 3.75
N GLU A 57 13.95 41.62 3.65
CA GLU A 57 15.15 42.40 3.33
C GLU A 57 15.96 41.78 2.19
N LYS A 58 15.69 42.23 0.98
CA LYS A 58 16.61 42.62 -0.08
C LYS A 58 15.93 42.73 -1.45
N ALA A 59 15.11 43.74 -1.61
CA ALA A 59 14.83 44.25 -2.94
C ALA A 59 15.80 45.42 -3.20
N GLY A 60 16.83 45.15 -4.00
CA GLY A 60 17.72 46.19 -4.45
C GLY A 60 19.07 45.60 -4.90
N GLY A 61 19.17 45.18 -6.15
CA GLY A 61 20.48 44.83 -6.75
C GLY A 61 20.32 43.80 -7.87
N GLU A 62 20.52 44.23 -9.09
CA GLU A 62 20.61 43.39 -10.29
C GLU A 62 21.73 42.34 -10.13
N GLY A 63 21.35 41.10 -10.11
CA GLY A 63 22.25 39.93 -10.09
C GLY A 63 21.48 38.72 -9.62
N SER A 64 21.09 37.84 -10.53
CA SER A 64 20.55 36.52 -10.20
C SER A 64 21.55 35.72 -9.38
N GLN A 65 21.53 35.89 -8.06
CA GLN A 65 22.23 35.00 -7.13
C GLN A 65 21.31 33.80 -6.88
N SER A 66 21.73 32.64 -7.36
CA SER A 66 21.14 31.39 -6.94
C SER A 66 21.32 31.25 -5.43
N ILE A 67 20.23 31.42 -4.66
CA ILE A 67 20.26 31.15 -3.22
C ILE A 67 20.39 29.63 -3.09
N ALA A 68 21.51 29.15 -2.64
CA ALA A 68 21.69 27.76 -2.26
C ALA A 68 20.78 27.52 -1.04
N LEU A 69 19.64 26.88 -1.25
CA LEU A 69 18.77 26.45 -0.16
C LEU A 69 19.50 25.36 0.65
N THR A 70 19.88 25.67 1.86
CA THR A 70 20.58 24.76 2.78
C THR A 70 19.63 23.73 3.43
N SER A 71 18.34 23.92 3.31
CA SER A 71 17.28 23.04 3.84
C SER A 71 16.16 22.89 2.83
N PRO A 72 15.57 21.67 2.69
CA PRO A 72 14.37 21.48 1.89
C PRO A 72 13.12 22.12 2.52
N ILE A 73 13.16 22.47 3.82
CA ILE A 73 12.07 23.14 4.51
C ILE A 73 12.09 24.61 4.15
N VAL A 74 10.99 25.09 3.57
CA VAL A 74 10.85 26.49 3.11
C VAL A 74 9.80 27.26 3.90
N LEU A 75 8.97 26.56 4.70
CA LEU A 75 7.99 27.16 5.62
C LEU A 75 7.75 26.22 6.79
N ASP A 76 7.62 26.76 8.01
CA ASP A 76 7.22 26.04 9.22
C ASP A 76 6.35 26.97 10.05
N LEU A 77 5.05 26.65 10.16
CA LEU A 77 4.04 27.46 10.81
C LEU A 77 3.32 26.68 11.90
N GLY A 78 2.83 27.36 12.91
CA GLY A 78 2.00 26.79 13.97
C GLY A 78 2.73 25.80 14.86
N GLN A 79 1.97 25.08 15.67
CA GLN A 79 2.47 24.07 16.62
C GLN A 79 1.47 22.93 16.73
N ASP A 80 1.92 21.76 17.16
CA ASP A 80 1.09 20.58 17.38
C ASP A 80 0.17 20.28 16.17
N ASP A 81 -1.14 20.18 16.39
CA ASP A 81 -2.14 19.87 15.36
C ASP A 81 -2.38 21.01 14.36
N THR A 82 -1.86 22.21 14.63
CA THR A 82 -1.91 23.35 13.70
C THR A 82 -0.61 23.55 12.94
N ARG A 83 0.40 22.72 13.19
CA ARG A 83 1.68 22.83 12.51
C ARG A 83 1.55 22.47 11.03
N LEU A 84 2.10 23.33 10.17
CA LEU A 84 2.23 23.09 8.74
C LEU A 84 3.69 23.29 8.34
N VAL A 85 4.28 22.28 7.76
CA VAL A 85 5.66 22.32 7.22
C VAL A 85 5.60 22.20 5.70
N ALA A 86 6.14 23.19 5.00
CA ALA A 86 6.31 23.10 3.54
C ALA A 86 7.73 22.68 3.18
N ARG A 87 7.86 21.64 2.36
CA ARG A 87 9.14 21.11 1.86
C ARG A 87 9.18 21.13 0.35
N LEU A 88 10.32 21.51 -0.21
CA LEU A 88 10.57 21.31 -1.63
C LEU A 88 10.70 19.81 -1.94
N SER A 89 10.02 19.37 -2.98
CA SER A 89 10.08 18.02 -3.54
C SER A 89 10.47 18.10 -5.02
N GLY A 90 11.71 18.42 -5.28
CA GLY A 90 12.19 18.88 -6.60
C GLY A 90 11.88 20.36 -6.84
N ASP A 91 11.88 20.77 -8.09
CA ASP A 91 11.75 22.15 -8.54
C ASP A 91 10.29 22.56 -8.82
N THR A 92 9.42 21.60 -9.04
CA THR A 92 8.03 21.83 -9.46
C THR A 92 7.00 21.34 -8.45
N HIS A 93 7.43 20.81 -7.31
CA HIS A 93 6.52 20.26 -6.31
C HIS A 93 6.82 20.80 -4.91
N LEU A 94 5.76 21.15 -4.19
CA LEU A 94 5.80 21.54 -2.79
C LEU A 94 4.98 20.54 -1.97
N LEU A 95 5.62 19.89 -0.99
CA LEU A 95 4.94 19.00 -0.05
C LEU A 95 4.59 19.78 1.21
N LEU A 96 3.30 19.84 1.53
CA LEU A 96 2.75 20.40 2.76
C LEU A 96 2.47 19.25 3.73
N GLU A 97 3.13 19.23 4.88
CA GLU A 97 2.91 18.24 5.95
C GLU A 97 2.19 18.91 7.13
N ILE A 98 1.17 18.26 7.66
CA ILE A 98 0.25 18.81 8.66
C ILE A 98 0.37 18.00 9.95
N GLY A 99 0.59 18.67 11.07
CA GLY A 99 0.62 18.08 12.42
C GLY A 99 1.71 17.03 12.62
N GLN A 100 1.50 16.18 13.62
CA GLN A 100 2.41 15.09 13.96
C GLN A 100 2.27 13.90 12.98
N PRO A 101 3.31 13.06 12.77
CA PRO A 101 3.28 11.92 11.86
C PRO A 101 2.48 10.75 12.43
N GLU A 102 1.19 10.94 12.62
CA GLU A 102 0.27 9.92 13.09
C GLU A 102 -1.05 9.93 12.33
N LEU A 103 -1.79 8.81 12.42
CA LEU A 103 -3.10 8.68 11.79
C LEU A 103 -4.13 9.47 12.58
N ASP A 104 -4.40 10.69 12.12
CA ASP A 104 -5.40 11.58 12.68
C ASP A 104 -6.35 12.09 11.58
N LEU A 105 -7.65 11.84 11.75
CA LEU A 105 -8.65 12.28 10.80
C LEU A 105 -8.96 13.79 10.92
N VAL A 106 -8.68 14.42 12.07
CA VAL A 106 -8.77 15.89 12.22
C VAL A 106 -7.79 16.57 11.27
N LEU A 107 -6.54 16.05 11.23
CA LEU A 107 -5.52 16.53 10.29
C LEU A 107 -5.93 16.28 8.83
N ARG A 108 -6.61 15.15 8.56
CA ARG A 108 -7.12 14.84 7.21
C ARG A 108 -8.23 15.80 6.78
N PHE A 109 -9.14 16.18 7.69
CA PHE A 109 -10.15 17.22 7.45
C PHE A 109 -9.50 18.56 7.11
N ARG A 110 -8.52 19.01 7.90
CA ARG A 110 -7.79 20.26 7.66
C ARG A 110 -7.02 20.24 6.33
N GLY A 111 -6.35 19.12 6.02
CA GLY A 111 -5.66 18.96 4.75
C GLY A 111 -6.60 19.03 3.55
N HIS A 112 -7.80 18.48 3.67
CA HIS A 112 -8.82 18.56 2.64
C HIS A 112 -9.38 19.99 2.49
N ALA A 113 -9.63 20.67 3.61
CA ALA A 113 -10.08 22.06 3.59
C ALA A 113 -9.04 23.00 2.96
N LEU A 114 -7.74 22.78 3.23
CA LEU A 114 -6.66 23.52 2.59
C LEU A 114 -6.63 23.26 1.07
N MET A 115 -6.79 21.99 0.66
CA MET A 115 -6.86 21.61 -0.75
C MET A 115 -8.01 22.35 -1.46
N GLN A 116 -9.22 22.30 -0.87
CA GLN A 116 -10.39 22.98 -1.43
C GLN A 116 -10.20 24.51 -1.51
N ALA A 117 -9.57 25.09 -0.48
CA ALA A 117 -9.27 26.53 -0.44
C ALA A 117 -8.26 26.94 -1.53
N LEU A 118 -7.25 26.10 -1.81
CA LEU A 118 -6.30 26.29 -2.91
C LEU A 118 -6.98 26.13 -4.29
N GLU A 119 -7.83 25.11 -4.46
CA GLU A 119 -8.63 24.92 -5.66
C GLU A 119 -9.52 26.15 -5.95
N ALA A 120 -10.21 26.66 -4.91
CA ALA A 120 -11.08 27.84 -5.04
C ALA A 120 -10.30 29.11 -5.38
N LYS A 121 -9.02 29.23 -5.04
CA LYS A 121 -8.16 30.34 -5.45
C LYS A 121 -7.82 30.32 -6.92
N ASN A 122 -7.89 29.15 -7.56
CA ASN A 122 -7.61 28.95 -8.98
C ASN A 122 -6.33 29.68 -9.43
N LEU A 123 -5.23 29.47 -8.70
CA LEU A 123 -3.96 30.13 -8.96
C LEU A 123 -3.41 29.69 -10.32
N ASP A 124 -3.11 30.67 -11.18
CA ASP A 124 -2.39 30.40 -12.41
C ASP A 124 -1.01 29.82 -12.08
N GLY A 125 -0.64 28.71 -12.74
CA GLY A 125 0.59 27.97 -12.47
C GLY A 125 0.44 26.81 -11.49
N VAL A 126 -0.68 26.62 -10.78
CA VAL A 126 -0.98 25.36 -10.09
C VAL A 126 -1.45 24.33 -11.10
N ILE A 127 -0.76 23.21 -11.21
CA ILE A 127 -1.04 22.13 -12.18
C ILE A 127 -1.92 21.05 -11.54
N ASP A 128 -1.58 20.61 -10.32
CA ASP A 128 -2.30 19.54 -9.62
C ASP A 128 -2.17 19.65 -8.10
N LEU A 129 -3.18 19.16 -7.40
CA LEU A 129 -3.23 19.06 -5.94
C LEU A 129 -3.48 17.61 -5.54
N THR A 130 -2.47 16.96 -4.97
CA THR A 130 -2.56 15.55 -4.58
C THR A 130 -2.59 15.41 -3.05
N PRO A 131 -3.76 15.09 -2.45
CA PRO A 131 -3.87 14.94 -1.00
C PRO A 131 -3.33 13.60 -0.52
N GLY A 132 -2.56 13.64 0.56
CA GLY A 132 -2.22 12.49 1.40
C GLY A 132 -3.12 12.41 2.64
N ILE A 133 -2.72 11.59 3.62
CA ILE A 133 -3.49 11.42 4.86
C ILE A 133 -3.41 12.68 5.73
N ARG A 134 -2.21 13.20 5.94
CA ARG A 134 -1.92 14.45 6.66
C ARG A 134 -0.99 15.36 5.85
N SER A 135 -1.06 15.28 4.55
CA SER A 135 -0.22 16.05 3.65
C SER A 135 -1.00 16.48 2.41
N LEU A 136 -0.48 17.48 1.74
CA LEU A 136 -0.95 17.91 0.44
C LEU A 136 0.27 18.20 -0.43
N GLN A 137 0.38 17.56 -1.58
CA GLN A 137 1.38 17.91 -2.57
C GLN A 137 0.79 18.88 -3.57
N VAL A 138 1.48 19.99 -3.79
CA VAL A 138 1.16 20.99 -4.80
C VAL A 138 2.15 20.82 -5.95
N HIS A 139 1.66 20.48 -7.14
CA HIS A 139 2.42 20.54 -8.38
C HIS A 139 2.20 21.88 -9.02
N TYR A 140 3.25 22.65 -9.24
CA TYR A 140 3.16 24.02 -9.79
C TYR A 140 4.25 24.28 -10.81
N GLN A 141 4.06 25.32 -11.60
CA GLN A 141 4.97 25.81 -12.64
C GLN A 141 5.71 27.04 -12.13
N PRO A 142 6.99 26.94 -11.75
CA PRO A 142 7.75 28.04 -11.15
C PRO A 142 7.88 29.29 -12.03
N GLU A 143 7.83 29.11 -13.36
CA GLU A 143 7.87 30.21 -14.33
C GLU A 143 6.62 31.09 -14.31
N THR A 144 5.49 30.54 -13.87
CA THR A 144 4.19 31.22 -13.81
C THR A 144 3.84 31.63 -12.38
N LEU A 145 4.12 30.77 -11.40
CA LEU A 145 3.82 30.98 -9.98
C LEU A 145 5.11 30.89 -9.16
N SER A 146 5.56 32.02 -8.61
CA SER A 146 6.76 32.01 -7.76
C SER A 146 6.53 31.20 -6.47
N LEU A 147 7.58 30.55 -5.95
CA LEU A 147 7.54 29.85 -4.67
C LEU A 147 7.07 30.78 -3.54
N GLU A 148 7.55 32.02 -3.51
CA GLU A 148 7.17 33.02 -2.50
C GLU A 148 5.67 33.27 -2.49
N THR A 149 5.08 33.56 -3.65
CA THR A 149 3.63 33.78 -3.78
C THR A 149 2.82 32.54 -3.37
N LEU A 150 3.29 31.35 -3.72
CA LEU A 150 2.65 30.10 -3.32
C LEU A 150 2.70 29.92 -1.80
N LEU A 151 3.85 30.15 -1.15
CA LEU A 151 4.01 30.02 0.29
C LEU A 151 3.17 31.07 1.07
N GLU A 152 3.12 32.30 0.62
CA GLU A 152 2.25 33.34 1.21
C GLU A 152 0.78 32.96 1.12
N THR A 153 0.36 32.45 -0.06
CA THR A 153 -1.02 31.99 -0.24
C THR A 153 -1.35 30.82 0.67
N VAL A 154 -0.46 29.82 0.74
CA VAL A 154 -0.63 28.66 1.62
C VAL A 154 -0.72 29.08 3.08
N ALA A 155 0.15 29.98 3.54
CA ALA A 155 0.14 30.48 4.92
C ALA A 155 -1.18 31.16 5.27
N GLY A 156 -1.64 32.10 4.45
CA GLY A 156 -2.91 32.81 4.69
C GLY A 156 -4.14 31.89 4.64
N LEU A 157 -4.14 30.88 3.76
CA LEU A 157 -5.22 29.88 3.70
C LEU A 157 -5.18 28.94 4.90
N TRP A 158 -3.98 28.56 5.37
CA TRP A 158 -3.81 27.70 6.52
C TRP A 158 -4.33 28.34 7.81
N ASP A 159 -4.02 29.61 8.02
CA ASP A 159 -4.56 30.37 9.15
C ASP A 159 -6.09 30.38 9.15
N ALA A 160 -6.70 30.59 7.99
CA ALA A 160 -8.16 30.55 7.84
C ALA A 160 -8.74 29.16 8.11
N VAL A 161 -8.09 28.09 7.64
CA VAL A 161 -8.51 26.70 7.89
C VAL A 161 -8.42 26.36 9.38
N CYS A 162 -7.36 26.79 10.07
CA CYS A 162 -7.20 26.55 11.50
C CYS A 162 -8.22 27.34 12.35
N ALA A 163 -8.60 28.54 11.91
CA ALA A 163 -9.60 29.36 12.59
C ALA A 163 -11.04 28.89 12.37
N ALA A 164 -11.30 28.07 11.34
CA ALA A 164 -12.65 27.60 11.01
C ALA A 164 -13.16 26.61 12.06
N GLN A 165 -14.28 26.96 12.70
CA GLN A 165 -14.89 26.13 13.75
C GLN A 165 -15.86 25.06 13.21
N ASP A 166 -16.36 25.19 12.00
CA ASP A 166 -17.36 24.29 11.40
C ASP A 166 -16.92 23.85 9.99
N LEU A 167 -15.87 23.04 9.95
CA LEU A 167 -15.45 22.39 8.69
C LEU A 167 -16.43 21.28 8.36
N LYS A 168 -17.04 21.39 7.18
CA LYS A 168 -17.99 20.42 6.63
C LYS A 168 -17.47 19.88 5.32
N VAL A 169 -17.63 18.59 5.12
CA VAL A 169 -17.23 17.92 3.89
C VAL A 169 -18.41 17.09 3.38
N PRO A 170 -18.85 17.28 2.13
CA PRO A 170 -19.79 16.37 1.49
C PRO A 170 -19.25 14.95 1.53
N SER A 171 -20.10 14.00 1.87
CA SER A 171 -19.77 12.60 2.05
C SER A 171 -20.88 11.74 1.44
N ARG A 172 -20.54 10.50 1.06
CA ARG A 172 -21.53 9.51 0.68
C ARG A 172 -21.27 8.24 1.51
N ILE A 173 -22.34 7.55 1.89
CA ILE A 173 -22.23 6.20 2.46
C ILE A 173 -22.44 5.22 1.30
N VAL A 174 -21.38 4.53 0.93
CA VAL A 174 -21.35 3.57 -0.19
C VAL A 174 -21.36 2.17 0.41
N HIS A 175 -22.47 1.46 0.20
CA HIS A 175 -22.61 0.08 0.67
C HIS A 175 -22.04 -0.88 -0.35
N LEU A 176 -21.01 -1.66 0.05
CA LEU A 176 -20.32 -2.60 -0.82
C LEU A 176 -20.52 -4.05 -0.35
N PRO A 177 -20.79 -4.99 -1.26
CA PRO A 177 -20.82 -6.41 -0.92
C PRO A 177 -19.41 -6.88 -0.56
N LEU A 178 -19.28 -7.72 0.46
CA LEU A 178 -18.03 -8.35 0.84
C LEU A 178 -18.23 -9.86 1.00
N SER A 179 -17.56 -10.64 0.16
CA SER A 179 -17.42 -12.08 0.37
C SER A 179 -16.31 -12.27 1.42
N TRP A 180 -16.73 -12.63 2.64
CA TRP A 180 -15.83 -12.87 3.76
C TRP A 180 -14.99 -14.13 3.51
N ASP A 181 -13.70 -14.05 3.81
CA ASP A 181 -12.77 -15.17 3.64
C ASP A 181 -12.86 -15.83 2.25
N ASP A 182 -12.91 -15.00 1.23
CA ASP A 182 -13.19 -15.38 -0.17
C ASP A 182 -12.21 -16.42 -0.71
N PRO A 183 -12.68 -17.43 -1.46
CA PRO A 183 -11.81 -18.48 -2.03
C PRO A 183 -10.65 -17.95 -2.87
N ALA A 184 -10.80 -16.80 -3.56
CA ALA A 184 -9.69 -16.21 -4.31
C ALA A 184 -8.60 -15.62 -3.40
N CYS A 185 -8.97 -15.16 -2.19
CA CYS A 185 -8.02 -14.75 -1.17
C CYS A 185 -7.29 -15.95 -0.57
N GLN A 186 -8.01 -17.06 -0.32
CA GLN A 186 -7.43 -18.31 0.17
C GLN A 186 -6.41 -18.87 -0.83
N LEU A 187 -6.76 -18.88 -2.12
CA LEU A 187 -5.82 -19.29 -3.18
C LEU A 187 -4.55 -18.43 -3.19
N ALA A 188 -4.67 -17.11 -2.95
CA ALA A 188 -3.51 -16.24 -2.90
C ALA A 188 -2.61 -16.52 -1.69
N ILE A 189 -3.18 -16.91 -0.54
CA ILE A 189 -2.44 -17.35 0.65
C ILE A 189 -1.72 -18.67 0.37
N GLU A 190 -2.41 -19.63 -0.23
CA GLU A 190 -1.84 -20.94 -0.60
C GLU A 190 -0.66 -20.79 -1.56
N LYS A 191 -0.82 -19.99 -2.63
CA LYS A 191 0.28 -19.65 -3.54
C LYS A 191 1.48 -19.07 -2.80
N TYR A 192 1.24 -18.10 -1.92
CA TYR A 192 2.29 -17.48 -1.15
C TYR A 192 3.05 -18.49 -0.27
N MET A 193 2.34 -19.36 0.44
CA MET A 193 2.94 -20.39 1.27
C MET A 193 3.76 -21.40 0.46
N THR A 194 3.33 -21.68 -0.76
CA THR A 194 3.99 -22.65 -1.64
C THR A 194 5.22 -22.06 -2.32
N THR A 195 5.15 -20.81 -2.78
CA THR A 195 6.17 -20.24 -3.69
C THR A 195 7.06 -19.18 -3.05
N VAL A 196 6.66 -18.59 -1.90
CA VAL A 196 7.40 -17.46 -1.29
C VAL A 196 7.87 -17.78 0.13
N ARG A 197 6.94 -18.06 1.05
CA ARG A 197 7.28 -18.27 2.45
C ARG A 197 6.25 -19.16 3.15
N LYS A 198 6.65 -20.38 3.43
CA LYS A 198 5.77 -21.43 3.99
C LYS A 198 5.37 -21.17 5.45
N ASP A 199 6.26 -20.62 6.25
CA ASP A 199 6.16 -20.47 7.71
C ASP A 199 5.88 -19.03 8.17
N ALA A 200 5.31 -18.20 7.30
CA ALA A 200 5.02 -16.82 7.64
C ALA A 200 4.05 -16.71 8.83
N PRO A 201 4.27 -15.78 9.78
CA PRO A 201 3.44 -15.63 10.98
C PRO A 201 1.95 -15.38 10.72
N TRP A 202 1.62 -14.83 9.54
CA TRP A 202 0.26 -14.53 9.09
C TRP A 202 -0.39 -15.65 8.29
N CYS A 203 0.28 -16.78 8.13
CA CYS A 203 -0.22 -17.95 7.43
C CYS A 203 -0.56 -19.07 8.44
N PRO A 204 -1.46 -20.01 8.11
CA PRO A 204 -2.24 -20.11 6.87
C PRO A 204 -3.51 -19.25 6.81
N SER A 205 -3.85 -18.51 7.88
CA SER A 205 -5.08 -17.72 7.95
C SER A 205 -4.78 -16.27 8.34
N ASN A 206 -5.05 -15.35 7.41
CA ASN A 206 -4.92 -13.93 7.68
C ASN A 206 -5.91 -13.44 8.73
N LEU A 207 -7.11 -14.01 8.78
CA LEU A 207 -8.13 -13.67 9.77
C LEU A 207 -7.69 -14.06 11.18
N GLU A 208 -7.13 -15.26 11.35
CA GLU A 208 -6.58 -15.70 12.63
C GLU A 208 -5.38 -14.83 13.04
N PHE A 209 -4.56 -14.43 12.09
CA PHE A 209 -3.49 -13.47 12.35
C PHE A 209 -4.03 -12.11 12.80
N ILE A 210 -5.03 -11.55 12.10
CA ILE A 210 -5.70 -10.30 12.49
C ILE A 210 -6.27 -10.43 13.91
N ARG A 211 -6.98 -11.53 14.21
CA ARG A 211 -7.49 -11.80 15.55
C ARG A 211 -6.39 -11.74 16.61
N ARG A 212 -5.31 -12.48 16.39
CA ARG A 212 -4.21 -12.65 17.34
C ARG A 212 -3.43 -11.36 17.59
N ILE A 213 -3.08 -10.63 16.52
CA ILE A 213 -2.28 -9.39 16.65
C ILE A 213 -3.06 -8.22 17.26
N ASN A 214 -4.41 -8.28 17.25
CA ASN A 214 -5.28 -7.32 17.92
C ASN A 214 -5.89 -7.86 19.23
N GLU A 215 -5.50 -9.10 19.64
CA GLU A 215 -6.02 -9.78 20.84
C GLU A 215 -7.55 -9.83 20.90
N LEU A 216 -8.19 -10.06 19.74
CA LEU A 216 -9.63 -10.25 19.70
C LEU A 216 -9.98 -11.68 20.20
N PRO A 217 -11.15 -11.84 20.87
CA PRO A 217 -11.49 -13.10 21.49
C PRO A 217 -11.66 -14.25 20.48
N ASP A 218 -12.24 -13.98 19.34
CA ASP A 218 -12.57 -14.96 18.31
C ASP A 218 -12.66 -14.34 16.91
N LEU A 219 -12.85 -15.15 15.90
CA LEU A 219 -13.03 -14.69 14.51
C LEU A 219 -14.34 -13.93 14.30
N GLU A 220 -15.36 -14.18 15.11
CA GLU A 220 -16.63 -13.45 15.08
C GLU A 220 -16.41 -11.99 15.50
N ALA A 221 -15.51 -11.72 16.42
CA ALA A 221 -15.13 -10.36 16.79
C ALA A 221 -14.41 -9.63 15.65
N VAL A 222 -13.56 -10.33 14.88
CA VAL A 222 -12.95 -9.76 13.66
C VAL A 222 -14.04 -9.45 12.63
N TYR A 223 -14.96 -10.39 12.39
CA TYR A 223 -16.07 -10.24 11.47
C TYR A 223 -16.93 -9.01 11.83
N ARG A 224 -17.41 -8.94 13.08
CA ARG A 224 -18.23 -7.81 13.56
C ARG A 224 -17.51 -6.49 13.38
N THR A 225 -16.25 -6.40 13.79
CA THR A 225 -15.45 -5.16 13.65
C THR A 225 -15.36 -4.70 12.20
N VAL A 226 -15.18 -5.62 11.25
CA VAL A 226 -15.09 -5.28 9.82
C VAL A 226 -16.44 -4.81 9.26
N PHE A 227 -17.55 -5.47 9.62
CA PHE A 227 -18.87 -5.16 9.07
C PHE A 227 -19.60 -4.01 9.79
N GLU A 228 -19.30 -3.73 11.04
CA GLU A 228 -19.82 -2.58 11.78
C GLU A 228 -19.09 -1.28 11.47
N ALA A 229 -17.85 -1.37 10.98
CA ALA A 229 -17.03 -0.21 10.68
C ALA A 229 -17.59 0.63 9.53
N SER A 230 -17.49 1.95 9.67
CA SER A 230 -17.64 2.92 8.57
C SER A 230 -16.24 3.40 8.18
N TYR A 231 -15.77 3.00 7.00
CA TYR A 231 -14.41 3.28 6.54
C TYR A 231 -14.37 4.58 5.74
N LEU A 232 -13.71 5.60 6.28
CA LEU A 232 -13.49 6.87 5.58
C LEU A 232 -12.45 6.71 4.48
N VAL A 233 -12.81 7.03 3.25
CA VAL A 233 -11.90 7.08 2.10
C VAL A 233 -11.01 8.31 2.21
N MET A 234 -9.75 8.11 2.53
CA MET A 234 -8.77 9.17 2.71
C MET A 234 -7.90 9.43 1.49
N GLY A 235 -7.70 8.39 0.68
CA GLY A 235 -6.89 8.42 -0.52
C GLY A 235 -7.47 7.49 -1.59
N LEU A 236 -7.20 7.83 -2.85
CA LEU A 236 -7.53 7.01 -4.01
C LEU A 236 -6.24 6.79 -4.80
N GLY A 237 -5.94 5.52 -5.11
CA GLY A 237 -4.75 5.17 -5.87
C GLY A 237 -4.89 5.53 -7.34
N ASP A 238 -3.85 6.11 -7.91
CA ASP A 238 -3.71 6.40 -9.33
C ASP A 238 -3.36 5.15 -10.14
N VAL A 239 -2.48 4.31 -9.62
CA VAL A 239 -2.05 3.04 -10.26
C VAL A 239 -3.22 2.07 -10.44
N TYR A 240 -4.14 2.02 -9.48
CA TYR A 240 -5.30 1.14 -9.47
C TYR A 240 -6.62 1.92 -9.62
N LEU A 241 -6.63 3.02 -10.31
CA LEU A 241 -7.79 3.84 -10.67
C LEU A 241 -8.88 3.88 -9.59
N GLY A 242 -8.67 4.74 -8.59
CA GLY A 242 -9.66 4.92 -7.52
C GLY A 242 -9.74 3.78 -6.51
N ALA A 243 -8.73 2.90 -6.43
CA ALA A 243 -8.61 1.94 -5.34
C ALA A 243 -8.48 2.70 -4.01
N PRO A 244 -9.35 2.44 -3.01
CA PRO A 244 -9.36 3.22 -1.79
C PRO A 244 -8.24 2.85 -0.84
N VAL A 245 -7.69 3.87 -0.17
CA VAL A 245 -7.04 3.76 1.14
C VAL A 245 -7.99 4.38 2.15
N ALA A 246 -8.50 3.56 3.06
CA ALA A 246 -9.52 3.98 4.00
C ALA A 246 -9.20 3.52 5.42
N THR A 247 -9.77 4.19 6.41
CA THR A 247 -9.67 3.78 7.82
C THR A 247 -11.02 3.96 8.51
N PRO A 248 -11.37 3.15 9.53
CA PRO A 248 -12.57 3.35 10.30
C PRO A 248 -12.63 4.73 10.95
N LEU A 249 -13.80 5.35 10.90
CA LEU A 249 -14.08 6.60 11.62
C LEU A 249 -13.94 6.38 13.12
N ASP A 250 -14.54 5.32 13.65
CA ASP A 250 -14.34 4.94 15.06
C ASP A 250 -12.96 4.30 15.24
N PRO A 251 -12.08 4.89 16.07
CA PRO A 251 -10.77 4.32 16.34
C PRO A 251 -10.80 2.91 16.93
N ARG A 252 -11.89 2.49 17.57
CA ARG A 252 -12.06 1.13 18.14
C ARG A 252 -12.28 0.07 17.08
N HIS A 253 -12.66 0.44 15.87
CA HIS A 253 -12.78 -0.47 14.73
C HIS A 253 -11.48 -0.55 13.88
N ARG A 254 -10.44 0.21 14.22
CA ARG A 254 -9.15 0.21 13.49
C ARG A 254 -8.32 -0.99 13.86
N LEU A 255 -8.53 -2.09 13.16
CA LEU A 255 -7.66 -3.27 13.26
C LEU A 255 -6.28 -2.94 12.69
N VAL A 256 -5.22 -3.33 13.40
CA VAL A 256 -3.84 -3.15 12.95
C VAL A 256 -3.23 -4.47 12.53
N THR A 257 -2.41 -4.43 11.48
CA THR A 257 -1.67 -5.60 11.01
C THR A 257 -0.29 -5.19 10.53
N THR A 258 0.57 -6.18 10.29
CA THR A 258 1.79 -5.99 9.49
C THR A 258 1.51 -6.37 8.05
N LYS A 259 2.35 -5.89 7.14
CA LYS A 259 2.35 -6.34 5.75
C LYS A 259 3.06 -7.69 5.62
N TYR A 260 2.76 -8.42 4.56
CA TYR A 260 3.54 -9.59 4.15
C TYR A 260 5.00 -9.18 3.88
N ASN A 261 5.92 -10.00 4.34
CA ASN A 261 7.35 -9.87 4.07
C ASN A 261 7.96 -11.24 3.76
N PRO A 262 8.37 -11.51 2.51
CA PRO A 262 8.16 -10.72 1.29
C PRO A 262 6.68 -10.51 0.93
N ALA A 263 6.39 -9.56 0.05
CA ALA A 263 5.04 -9.38 -0.47
C ALA A 263 4.59 -10.60 -1.30
N ARG A 264 3.28 -10.85 -1.38
CA ARG A 264 2.72 -11.84 -2.30
C ARG A 264 3.03 -11.44 -3.74
N THR A 265 3.30 -12.41 -4.57
CA THR A 265 3.50 -12.24 -6.01
C THR A 265 2.17 -12.01 -6.73
N TRP A 266 1.11 -12.63 -6.24
CA TRP A 266 -0.25 -12.51 -6.78
C TRP A 266 -1.28 -12.22 -5.69
N THR A 267 -2.23 -11.37 -6.01
CA THR A 267 -3.40 -10.99 -5.22
C THR A 267 -4.57 -10.89 -6.18
N ALA A 268 -5.68 -11.54 -5.89
CA ALA A 268 -6.87 -11.45 -6.72
C ALA A 268 -7.41 -10.01 -6.77
N GLU A 269 -7.91 -9.59 -7.91
CA GLU A 269 -8.53 -8.27 -8.05
C GLU A 269 -9.70 -8.10 -7.07
N ASN A 270 -9.83 -6.92 -6.53
CA ASN A 270 -10.82 -6.50 -5.54
C ASN A 270 -10.78 -7.26 -4.20
N SER A 271 -9.66 -7.94 -3.91
CA SER A 271 -9.38 -8.37 -2.54
C SER A 271 -9.38 -7.18 -1.60
N VAL A 272 -10.00 -7.34 -0.45
CA VAL A 272 -10.02 -6.36 0.63
C VAL A 272 -9.04 -6.81 1.69
N GLY A 273 -8.13 -5.92 2.07
CA GLY A 273 -7.11 -6.24 3.06
C GLY A 273 -6.80 -5.09 3.99
N ILE A 274 -6.19 -5.43 5.14
CA ILE A 274 -5.74 -4.47 6.15
C ILE A 274 -4.21 -4.50 6.19
N GLY A 275 -3.60 -3.33 6.15
CA GLY A 275 -2.16 -3.16 6.29
C GLY A 275 -1.85 -1.91 7.12
N GLY A 276 -1.13 -2.06 8.23
CA GLY A 276 -1.12 -1.05 9.26
C GLY A 276 -2.51 -0.88 9.85
N ALA A 277 -2.99 0.35 9.93
CA ALA A 277 -4.35 0.69 10.35
C ALA A 277 -5.26 1.05 9.16
N TYR A 278 -4.86 0.68 7.94
CA TYR A 278 -5.57 1.05 6.72
C TYR A 278 -6.21 -0.17 6.06
N MET A 279 -7.44 0.01 5.60
CA MET A 279 -8.11 -0.89 4.68
C MET A 279 -7.84 -0.44 3.24
N CYS A 280 -7.53 -1.39 2.37
CA CYS A 280 -7.35 -1.18 0.96
C CYS A 280 -8.15 -2.20 0.15
N VAL A 281 -8.62 -1.80 -1.01
CA VAL A 281 -9.18 -2.72 -2.01
C VAL A 281 -8.26 -2.74 -3.22
N TYR A 282 -7.82 -3.92 -3.62
CA TYR A 282 -6.95 -4.08 -4.78
C TYR A 282 -7.74 -3.87 -6.06
N GLY A 283 -7.47 -2.82 -6.82
CA GLY A 283 -8.21 -2.47 -8.04
C GLY A 283 -8.00 -3.44 -9.21
N MET A 284 -6.91 -4.22 -9.20
CA MET A 284 -6.57 -5.20 -10.22
C MET A 284 -5.66 -6.28 -9.62
N GLU A 285 -5.46 -7.37 -10.36
CA GLU A 285 -4.51 -8.42 -9.98
C GLU A 285 -3.08 -7.89 -9.94
N GLY A 286 -2.30 -8.38 -8.98
CA GLY A 286 -0.91 -7.97 -8.85
C GLY A 286 -0.31 -8.35 -7.50
N PRO A 287 0.93 -7.89 -7.22
CA PRO A 287 1.55 -8.12 -5.92
C PRO A 287 0.79 -7.40 -4.81
N GLY A 288 0.86 -7.94 -3.61
CA GLY A 288 0.20 -7.35 -2.46
C GLY A 288 0.77 -7.78 -1.12
N GLY A 289 0.61 -6.94 -0.11
CA GLY A 289 1.16 -7.20 1.23
C GLY A 289 0.15 -7.08 2.36
N TYR A 290 -1.11 -6.70 2.11
CA TYR A 290 -2.11 -6.53 3.16
C TYR A 290 -2.73 -7.87 3.55
N GLN A 291 -3.14 -7.98 4.81
CA GLN A 291 -3.82 -9.15 5.34
C GLN A 291 -5.27 -9.17 4.88
N PHE A 292 -5.71 -10.25 4.26
CA PHE A 292 -7.04 -10.33 3.69
C PHE A 292 -8.14 -10.42 4.74
N VAL A 293 -9.28 -9.80 4.40
CA VAL A 293 -10.55 -10.01 5.10
C VAL A 293 -11.62 -10.57 4.16
N GLY A 294 -11.45 -10.39 2.85
CA GLY A 294 -12.38 -10.90 1.86
C GLY A 294 -12.20 -10.25 0.50
N ARG A 295 -13.25 -10.29 -0.32
CA ARG A 295 -13.26 -9.76 -1.68
C ARG A 295 -14.54 -8.98 -1.95
N THR A 296 -14.46 -7.92 -2.75
CA THR A 296 -15.59 -7.06 -3.11
C THR A 296 -15.74 -6.91 -4.63
N LEU A 297 -16.52 -5.96 -5.07
CA LEU A 297 -16.75 -5.68 -6.48
C LEU A 297 -15.71 -4.72 -7.08
N GLN A 298 -15.68 -4.64 -8.40
CA GLN A 298 -14.81 -3.73 -9.15
C GLN A 298 -15.31 -2.29 -9.05
N MET A 299 -14.47 -1.41 -8.57
CA MET A 299 -14.80 -0.01 -8.30
C MET A 299 -14.27 0.96 -9.35
N TRP A 300 -13.75 0.47 -10.48
CA TRP A 300 -13.34 1.28 -11.62
C TRP A 300 -13.65 0.59 -12.94
N ASN A 301 -13.87 1.36 -13.99
CA ASN A 301 -14.06 0.87 -15.34
C ASN A 301 -13.76 2.00 -16.33
N ARG A 302 -12.70 1.86 -17.11
CA ARG A 302 -12.33 2.85 -18.13
C ARG A 302 -12.87 2.51 -19.53
N TYR A 303 -13.49 1.33 -19.68
CA TYR A 303 -13.99 0.85 -20.97
C TYR A 303 -15.51 1.00 -21.13
N ARG A 304 -16.21 1.18 -20.01
CA ARG A 304 -17.66 1.33 -19.97
C ARG A 304 -18.03 2.43 -19.00
N GLU A 305 -19.03 3.18 -19.34
CA GLU A 305 -19.69 4.08 -18.41
C GLU A 305 -20.54 3.25 -17.44
N VAL A 306 -20.33 3.43 -16.15
CA VAL A 306 -21.09 2.80 -15.08
C VAL A 306 -21.86 3.90 -14.36
N ALA A 307 -23.18 3.82 -14.35
CA ALA A 307 -24.07 4.87 -13.81
C ALA A 307 -23.69 5.30 -12.38
N ALA A 308 -23.31 4.36 -11.51
CA ALA A 308 -22.90 4.65 -10.14
C ALA A 308 -21.59 5.48 -10.05
N PHE A 309 -20.83 5.60 -11.12
CA PHE A 309 -19.56 6.34 -11.16
C PHE A 309 -19.74 7.82 -11.49
N ASP A 310 -20.94 8.22 -11.93
CA ASP A 310 -21.29 9.63 -12.18
C ASP A 310 -20.30 10.30 -13.14
N GLY A 311 -20.13 9.69 -14.33
CA GLY A 311 -19.26 10.18 -15.39
C GLY A 311 -17.76 10.03 -15.18
N LYS A 312 -17.32 9.45 -14.04
CA LYS A 312 -15.92 9.15 -13.76
C LYS A 312 -15.60 7.69 -14.10
N PRO A 313 -14.33 7.33 -14.34
CA PRO A 313 -13.95 5.93 -14.51
C PRO A 313 -13.81 5.15 -13.17
N TRP A 314 -14.18 5.74 -12.03
CA TRP A 314 -14.15 5.11 -10.70
C TRP A 314 -15.33 5.55 -9.82
N LEU A 315 -15.68 4.69 -8.85
CA LEU A 315 -16.84 4.86 -7.97
C LEU A 315 -16.62 5.85 -6.83
N LEU A 316 -15.50 5.70 -6.11
CA LEU A 316 -15.29 6.35 -4.82
C LEU A 316 -14.76 7.78 -4.96
N ARG A 317 -15.01 8.58 -3.94
CA ARG A 317 -14.54 9.96 -3.79
C ARG A 317 -13.83 10.10 -2.45
N PHE A 318 -13.01 11.13 -2.30
CA PHE A 318 -12.48 11.50 -0.99
C PHE A 318 -13.64 11.77 -0.02
N PHE A 319 -13.49 11.33 1.21
CA PHE A 319 -14.49 11.42 2.27
C PHE A 319 -15.76 10.57 2.05
N ASP A 320 -15.85 9.70 1.03
CA ASP A 320 -16.85 8.64 1.03
C ASP A 320 -16.63 7.72 2.25
N GLN A 321 -17.70 7.15 2.75
CA GLN A 321 -17.73 6.15 3.80
C GLN A 321 -18.09 4.80 3.20
N ILE A 322 -17.20 3.83 3.26
CA ILE A 322 -17.52 2.47 2.84
C ILE A 322 -18.13 1.72 4.02
N ARG A 323 -19.29 1.09 3.79
CA ARG A 323 -19.89 0.12 4.69
C ARG A 323 -20.07 -1.21 3.96
N PHE A 324 -19.46 -2.24 4.50
CA PHE A 324 -19.59 -3.57 3.93
C PHE A 324 -20.87 -4.26 4.40
N TYR A 325 -21.44 -5.10 3.54
CA TYR A 325 -22.46 -6.08 3.91
C TYR A 325 -22.08 -7.47 3.38
N PRO A 326 -22.40 -8.54 4.14
CA PRO A 326 -21.93 -9.87 3.79
C PRO A 326 -22.72 -10.47 2.62
N VAL A 327 -21.98 -11.12 1.72
CA VAL A 327 -22.51 -11.94 0.63
C VAL A 327 -21.71 -13.22 0.52
N SER A 328 -22.27 -14.27 -0.06
CA SER A 328 -21.50 -15.47 -0.41
C SER A 328 -20.58 -15.21 -1.61
N ALA A 329 -19.55 -16.05 -1.78
CA ALA A 329 -18.63 -15.94 -2.92
C ALA A 329 -19.36 -16.06 -4.27
N ASP A 330 -20.33 -16.99 -4.37
CA ASP A 330 -21.14 -17.16 -5.58
C ASP A 330 -22.04 -15.96 -5.88
N GLU A 331 -22.59 -15.34 -4.83
CA GLU A 331 -23.37 -14.13 -4.96
C GLU A 331 -22.48 -12.96 -5.40
N LEU A 332 -21.30 -12.82 -4.81
CA LEU A 332 -20.33 -11.81 -5.22
C LEU A 332 -19.98 -11.96 -6.71
N LEU A 333 -19.71 -13.17 -7.19
CA LEU A 333 -19.40 -13.40 -8.61
C LEU A 333 -20.54 -12.96 -9.53
N ARG A 334 -21.82 -13.18 -9.13
CA ARG A 334 -22.98 -12.68 -9.87
C ARG A 334 -23.03 -11.15 -9.88
N ILE A 335 -22.84 -10.52 -8.71
CA ILE A 335 -22.82 -9.06 -8.57
C ILE A 335 -21.70 -8.47 -9.43
N ARG A 336 -20.49 -9.01 -9.39
CA ARG A 336 -19.34 -8.57 -10.18
C ARG A 336 -19.56 -8.63 -11.68
N ARG A 337 -20.32 -9.62 -12.16
CA ARG A 337 -20.72 -9.72 -13.56
C ARG A 337 -21.78 -8.67 -13.93
N ASP A 338 -22.74 -8.45 -13.05
CA ASP A 338 -23.94 -7.67 -13.34
C ASP A 338 -23.76 -6.16 -13.09
N PHE A 339 -22.93 -5.79 -12.11
CA PHE A 339 -22.68 -4.39 -11.73
C PHE A 339 -22.15 -3.52 -12.88
N PRO A 340 -21.07 -3.88 -13.63
CA PRO A 340 -20.58 -3.07 -14.72
C PRO A 340 -21.52 -3.00 -15.93
N LEU A 341 -22.57 -3.82 -15.94
CA LEU A 341 -23.63 -3.81 -16.95
C LEU A 341 -24.86 -3.01 -16.52
N GLY A 342 -24.81 -2.34 -15.36
CA GLY A 342 -25.93 -1.59 -14.80
C GLY A 342 -27.09 -2.45 -14.31
N ARG A 343 -26.89 -3.78 -14.13
CA ARG A 343 -27.94 -4.73 -13.69
C ARG A 343 -27.99 -4.91 -12.18
N TYR A 344 -27.04 -4.31 -11.48
CA TYR A 344 -26.97 -4.35 -10.02
C TYR A 344 -26.82 -2.92 -9.48
N PRO A 345 -27.86 -2.34 -8.87
CA PRO A 345 -27.78 -1.02 -8.29
C PRO A 345 -27.04 -1.08 -6.95
N LEU A 346 -26.09 -0.17 -6.74
CA LEU A 346 -25.50 0.03 -5.42
C LEU A 346 -26.37 0.95 -4.57
N ARG A 347 -26.44 0.64 -3.28
CA ARG A 347 -26.98 1.57 -2.30
C ARG A 347 -25.94 2.61 -1.98
N ILE A 348 -26.23 3.87 -2.34
CA ILE A 348 -25.40 5.04 -2.04
C ILE A 348 -26.30 6.06 -1.39
N GLU A 349 -25.90 6.57 -0.23
CA GLU A 349 -26.65 7.56 0.54
C GLU A 349 -25.82 8.85 0.60
N GLU A 350 -26.43 9.98 0.28
CA GLU A 350 -25.78 11.28 0.48
C GLU A 350 -25.66 11.57 1.98
N SER A 351 -24.53 12.12 2.38
CA SER A 351 -24.19 12.42 3.76
C SER A 351 -23.31 13.66 3.85
N GLU A 352 -23.08 14.15 5.05
CA GLU A 352 -22.14 15.22 5.35
C GLU A 352 -21.32 14.80 6.57
N LEU A 353 -20.02 15.02 6.53
CA LEU A 353 -19.15 14.88 7.68
C LEU A 353 -18.78 16.26 8.23
N ARG A 354 -18.99 16.46 9.53
CA ARG A 354 -18.67 17.69 10.25
C ARG A 354 -17.54 17.43 11.23
N LEU A 355 -16.49 18.24 11.13
CA LEU A 355 -15.33 18.10 12.02
C LEU A 355 -15.72 18.26 13.49
N ALA A 356 -16.60 19.21 13.80
CA ALA A 356 -17.06 19.43 15.17
C ALA A 356 -17.77 18.21 15.78
N ASP A 357 -18.63 17.53 14.98
CA ASP A 357 -19.32 16.31 15.43
C ASP A 357 -18.34 15.17 15.66
N TYR A 358 -17.33 15.03 14.78
CA TYR A 358 -16.29 14.02 14.93
C TYR A 358 -15.40 14.28 16.16
N GLN A 359 -15.04 15.54 16.42
CA GLN A 359 -14.28 15.91 17.63
C GLN A 359 -15.08 15.69 18.91
N ALA A 360 -16.39 16.00 18.90
CA ALA A 360 -17.28 15.72 20.02
C ALA A 360 -17.34 14.22 20.32
N PHE A 361 -17.51 13.39 19.29
CA PHE A 361 -17.46 11.93 19.42
C PHE A 361 -16.13 11.44 20.01
N LEU A 362 -14.99 11.96 19.53
CA LEU A 362 -13.68 11.57 20.07
C LEU A 362 -13.51 11.97 21.53
N ALA A 363 -14.06 13.12 21.94
CA ALA A 363 -14.01 13.59 23.33
C ALA A 363 -14.92 12.76 24.25
N GLU A 364 -16.14 12.43 23.80
CA GLU A 364 -17.09 11.59 24.54
C GLU A 364 -16.53 10.18 24.76
N GLU A 365 -15.90 9.60 23.76
CA GLU A 365 -15.39 8.22 23.77
C GLU A 365 -13.89 8.12 24.14
N ALA A 366 -13.28 9.18 24.64
CA ALA A 366 -11.83 9.28 24.83
C ALA A 366 -11.26 8.13 25.67
N ASP A 367 -11.90 7.81 26.82
CA ASP A 367 -11.44 6.76 27.73
C ASP A 367 -11.54 5.38 27.10
N SER A 368 -12.64 5.09 26.40
CA SER A 368 -12.89 3.84 25.70
C SER A 368 -11.89 3.63 24.55
N ILE A 369 -11.63 4.69 23.78
CA ILE A 369 -10.65 4.69 22.70
C ILE A 369 -9.23 4.49 23.24
N ALA A 370 -8.88 5.15 24.33
CA ALA A 370 -7.57 5.03 24.98
C ALA A 370 -7.34 3.60 25.51
N ALA A 371 -8.34 3.02 26.16
CA ALA A 371 -8.29 1.64 26.64
C ALA A 371 -8.09 0.65 25.50
N PHE A 372 -8.86 0.78 24.40
CA PHE A 372 -8.74 -0.04 23.22
C PHE A 372 -7.33 0.05 22.58
N ARG A 373 -6.83 1.28 22.38
CA ARG A 373 -5.49 1.52 21.81
C ARG A 373 -4.38 0.92 22.67
N SER A 374 -4.48 1.07 23.99
CA SER A 374 -3.50 0.52 24.93
C SER A 374 -3.45 -1.01 24.85
N HIS A 375 -4.63 -1.65 24.87
CA HIS A 375 -4.77 -3.11 24.75
C HIS A 375 -4.21 -3.63 23.40
N GLN A 376 -4.64 -3.03 22.29
CA GLN A 376 -4.19 -3.37 20.95
C GLN A 376 -2.67 -3.22 20.79
N ARG A 377 -2.09 -2.15 21.35
CA ARG A 377 -0.64 -1.92 21.31
C ARG A 377 0.13 -3.00 22.07
N ALA A 378 -0.34 -3.36 23.26
CA ALA A 378 0.26 -4.44 24.05
C ALA A 378 0.23 -5.78 23.30
N ALA A 379 -0.90 -6.08 22.64
CA ALA A 379 -1.06 -7.29 21.83
C ALA A 379 -0.10 -7.31 20.62
N PHE A 380 -0.01 -6.19 19.92
CA PHE A 380 0.91 -6.03 18.79
C PHE A 380 2.38 -6.22 19.21
N ASP A 381 2.79 -5.60 20.31
CA ASP A 381 4.14 -5.70 20.84
C ASP A 381 4.45 -7.14 21.28
N ALA A 382 3.49 -7.83 21.91
CA ALA A 382 3.64 -9.23 22.30
C ALA A 382 3.79 -10.16 21.09
N GLU A 383 3.02 -9.95 20.02
CA GLU A 383 3.16 -10.72 18.77
C GLU A 383 4.53 -10.49 18.13
N ARG A 384 5.00 -9.25 18.10
CA ARG A 384 6.34 -8.92 17.59
C ARG A 384 7.46 -9.58 18.39
N GLN A 385 7.34 -9.62 19.70
CA GLN A 385 8.32 -10.32 20.56
C GLN A 385 8.35 -11.83 20.27
N ARG A 386 7.19 -12.45 20.00
CA ARG A 386 7.14 -13.86 19.57
C ARG A 386 7.90 -14.08 18.26
N TRP A 387 7.79 -13.17 17.29
CA TRP A 387 8.54 -13.28 16.03
C TRP A 387 10.05 -13.14 16.22
N ILE A 388 10.49 -12.23 17.10
CA ILE A 388 11.90 -12.06 17.43
C ILE A 388 12.43 -13.34 18.09
N ALA A 389 11.70 -13.89 19.06
CA ALA A 389 12.09 -15.09 19.78
C ALA A 389 12.13 -16.36 18.90
N SER A 390 11.26 -16.44 17.87
CA SER A 390 11.22 -17.55 16.92
C SER A 390 12.11 -17.34 15.67
N GLY A 391 12.82 -16.22 15.55
CA GLY A 391 13.63 -15.89 14.38
C GLY A 391 12.83 -15.44 13.15
N GLN A 392 11.50 -15.33 13.25
CA GLN A 392 10.62 -14.95 12.13
C GLN A 392 10.60 -13.45 11.83
N ALA A 393 11.17 -12.62 12.71
CA ALA A 393 11.23 -11.17 12.52
C ALA A 393 12.13 -10.77 11.34
N HIS A 394 13.15 -11.56 11.03
CA HIS A 394 14.05 -11.39 9.90
C HIS A 394 13.90 -12.62 8.99
N PHE A 395 13.26 -12.40 7.85
CA PHE A 395 13.20 -13.43 6.83
C PHE A 395 14.31 -13.15 5.81
N GLU A 396 15.28 -14.04 5.77
CA GLU A 396 16.23 -14.16 4.66
C GLU A 396 15.69 -15.29 3.78
N SER A 397 15.43 -14.98 2.51
CA SER A 397 15.14 -16.00 1.51
C SER A 397 16.35 -16.92 1.48
N GLU A 398 16.21 -18.16 1.95
CA GLU A 398 17.15 -19.19 1.56
C GLU A 398 17.07 -19.24 0.03
N GLU A 399 18.09 -18.69 -0.67
CA GLU A 399 18.33 -19.11 -2.03
C GLU A 399 18.54 -20.62 -1.92
N ALA A 400 17.50 -21.39 -2.26
CA ALA A 400 17.59 -22.83 -2.27
C ALA A 400 18.82 -23.17 -3.10
N ALA A 401 19.79 -23.81 -2.48
CA ALA A 401 21.03 -24.17 -3.12
C ALA A 401 20.65 -24.89 -4.40
N VAL A 402 20.89 -24.21 -5.51
CA VAL A 402 20.47 -24.71 -6.81
C VAL A 402 21.33 -25.94 -7.03
N ASP A 403 20.71 -27.12 -6.99
CA ASP A 403 21.39 -28.36 -7.27
C ASP A 403 22.04 -28.26 -8.66
N THR A 404 23.34 -28.09 -8.67
CA THR A 404 24.16 -28.02 -9.88
C THR A 404 24.56 -29.43 -10.35
N GLY A 405 23.91 -30.47 -9.82
CA GLY A 405 24.18 -31.84 -10.17
C GLY A 405 24.08 -32.05 -11.69
N GLU A 406 25.09 -32.69 -12.27
CA GLU A 406 25.04 -33.16 -13.66
C GLU A 406 23.80 -34.05 -13.80
N GLU A 407 22.90 -33.64 -14.70
CA GLU A 407 21.69 -34.41 -14.96
C GLU A 407 22.08 -35.74 -15.60
N ALA A 408 21.63 -36.84 -14.99
CA ALA A 408 21.87 -38.16 -15.54
C ALA A 408 21.38 -38.26 -17.00
N PRO A 409 22.11 -38.95 -17.89
CA PRO A 409 21.70 -39.14 -19.28
C PRO A 409 20.33 -39.81 -19.34
N LEU A 410 19.50 -39.39 -20.29
CA LEU A 410 18.17 -39.97 -20.52
C LEU A 410 18.32 -41.42 -21.05
N GLY A 411 17.44 -42.30 -20.63
CA GLY A 411 17.33 -43.64 -21.19
C GLY A 411 16.84 -43.64 -22.64
N ALA A 412 17.00 -44.80 -23.32
CA ALA A 412 16.46 -44.95 -24.65
C ALA A 412 14.94 -44.79 -24.67
N GLY A 413 14.40 -43.98 -25.56
CA GLY A 413 12.95 -43.66 -25.66
C GLY A 413 12.46 -42.63 -24.65
N GLN A 414 13.34 -42.08 -23.79
CA GLN A 414 12.98 -41.03 -22.86
C GLN A 414 13.21 -39.64 -23.43
N HIS A 415 12.30 -38.73 -23.09
CA HIS A 415 12.35 -37.33 -23.50
C HIS A 415 12.19 -36.43 -22.28
N ALA A 416 13.05 -35.44 -22.16
CA ALA A 416 12.92 -34.43 -21.13
C ALA A 416 11.96 -33.30 -21.58
N VAL A 417 11.13 -32.86 -20.68
CA VAL A 417 10.45 -31.56 -20.77
C VAL A 417 11.23 -30.60 -19.87
N GLU A 418 11.88 -29.64 -20.52
CA GLU A 418 12.75 -28.67 -19.88
C GLU A 418 12.00 -27.34 -19.70
N SER A 419 12.28 -26.63 -18.61
CA SER A 419 11.75 -25.28 -18.45
C SER A 419 12.47 -24.32 -19.41
N HIS A 420 11.69 -23.54 -20.15
CA HIS A 420 12.23 -22.49 -21.02
C HIS A 420 12.48 -21.16 -20.27
N ILE A 421 12.11 -21.07 -18.97
CA ILE A 421 12.22 -19.89 -18.15
C ILE A 421 12.60 -20.24 -16.70
N ALA A 422 13.24 -19.30 -16.01
CA ALA A 422 13.46 -19.42 -14.57
C ALA A 422 12.20 -18.98 -13.80
N GLY A 423 11.86 -19.71 -12.72
CA GLY A 423 10.68 -19.42 -11.88
C GLY A 423 10.58 -20.38 -10.72
N ASN A 424 9.46 -20.37 -10.02
CA ASN A 424 9.12 -21.33 -8.97
C ASN A 424 8.02 -22.29 -9.48
N LEU A 425 8.13 -23.55 -9.14
CA LEU A 425 7.06 -24.51 -9.46
C LEU A 425 5.82 -24.20 -8.61
N TRP A 426 4.72 -23.84 -9.26
CA TRP A 426 3.45 -23.59 -8.58
C TRP A 426 2.64 -24.88 -8.42
N GLN A 427 2.40 -25.59 -9.50
CA GLN A 427 1.57 -26.79 -9.48
C GLN A 427 2.14 -27.89 -10.38
N VAL A 428 1.94 -29.14 -9.95
CA VAL A 428 2.14 -30.34 -10.76
C VAL A 428 0.76 -30.86 -11.14
N GLN A 429 0.50 -31.02 -12.43
CA GLN A 429 -0.80 -31.43 -12.99
C GLN A 429 -0.85 -32.92 -13.36
N VAL A 430 0.27 -33.61 -13.28
CA VAL A 430 0.42 -35.01 -13.70
C VAL A 430 1.16 -35.82 -12.65
N GLU A 431 0.91 -37.13 -12.64
CA GLU A 431 1.62 -38.10 -11.80
C GLU A 431 2.47 -39.04 -12.67
N ALA A 432 3.50 -39.67 -12.08
CA ALA A 432 4.27 -40.70 -12.74
C ALA A 432 3.33 -41.86 -13.16
N GLY A 433 3.42 -42.28 -14.41
CA GLY A 433 2.55 -43.28 -15.02
C GLY A 433 1.34 -42.70 -15.78
N ALA A 434 1.08 -41.40 -15.70
CA ALA A 434 -0.01 -40.76 -16.42
C ALA A 434 0.24 -40.73 -17.93
N SER A 435 -0.76 -41.11 -18.73
CA SER A 435 -0.75 -40.94 -20.18
C SER A 435 -1.19 -39.55 -20.54
N VAL A 436 -0.40 -38.85 -21.35
CA VAL A 436 -0.64 -37.46 -21.75
C VAL A 436 -0.58 -37.29 -23.25
N LYS A 437 -1.28 -36.32 -23.79
CA LYS A 437 -1.25 -35.92 -25.20
C LYS A 437 -0.40 -34.69 -25.41
N ALA A 438 0.09 -34.49 -26.61
CA ALA A 438 0.75 -33.26 -27.00
C ALA A 438 -0.12 -32.04 -26.66
N GLY A 439 0.43 -31.09 -25.92
CA GLY A 439 -0.27 -29.90 -25.48
C GLY A 439 -0.89 -30.00 -24.08
N ASP A 440 -0.99 -31.17 -23.46
CA ASP A 440 -1.47 -31.31 -22.08
C ASP A 440 -0.51 -30.61 -21.10
N ILE A 441 -1.07 -29.89 -20.13
CA ILE A 441 -0.28 -29.20 -19.11
C ILE A 441 0.29 -30.23 -18.13
N LEU A 442 1.60 -30.23 -17.99
CA LEU A 442 2.32 -31.11 -17.05
C LEU A 442 2.56 -30.44 -15.72
N VAL A 443 3.05 -29.22 -15.74
CA VAL A 443 3.30 -28.39 -14.56
C VAL A 443 3.03 -26.92 -14.87
N ILE A 444 2.83 -26.13 -13.83
CA ILE A 444 2.68 -24.67 -13.92
C ILE A 444 3.80 -24.04 -13.11
N LEU A 445 4.58 -23.19 -13.75
CA LEU A 445 5.59 -22.33 -13.10
C LEU A 445 5.03 -20.95 -12.81
N GLU A 446 5.45 -20.34 -11.73
CA GLU A 446 5.31 -18.92 -11.49
C GLU A 446 6.63 -18.22 -11.80
N SER A 447 6.63 -17.33 -12.78
CA SER A 447 7.78 -16.51 -13.14
C SER A 447 7.34 -15.08 -13.43
N MET A 448 8.05 -14.11 -12.84
CA MET A 448 7.75 -12.68 -13.03
C MET A 448 6.26 -12.34 -12.87
N LYS A 449 5.60 -12.97 -11.86
CA LYS A 449 4.16 -12.77 -11.54
C LYS A 449 3.19 -13.33 -12.60
N MET A 450 3.65 -14.23 -13.44
CA MET A 450 2.84 -14.91 -14.46
C MET A 450 2.86 -16.41 -14.21
N GLU A 451 1.74 -17.05 -14.44
CA GLU A 451 1.63 -18.51 -14.50
C GLU A 451 2.00 -18.98 -15.90
N ILE A 452 3.00 -19.83 -15.98
CA ILE A 452 3.55 -20.33 -17.24
C ILE A 452 3.40 -21.84 -17.26
N PRO A 453 2.47 -22.38 -18.08
CA PRO A 453 2.32 -23.81 -18.23
C PRO A 453 3.48 -24.40 -19.04
N LEU A 454 4.03 -25.50 -18.56
CA LEU A 454 4.87 -26.39 -19.34
C LEU A 454 4.00 -27.54 -19.83
N THR A 455 3.97 -27.75 -21.14
CA THR A 455 3.09 -28.71 -21.78
C THR A 455 3.88 -29.89 -22.36
N ALA A 456 3.20 -31.02 -22.51
CA ALA A 456 3.76 -32.20 -23.18
C ALA A 456 4.07 -31.85 -24.65
N PRO A 457 5.31 -32.06 -25.12
CA PRO A 457 5.69 -31.79 -26.51
C PRO A 457 5.14 -32.81 -27.49
N ARG A 458 4.73 -33.98 -27.02
CA ARG A 458 4.19 -35.12 -27.78
C ARG A 458 3.32 -36.02 -26.89
N ASP A 459 2.61 -36.94 -27.51
CA ASP A 459 1.92 -38.02 -26.81
C ASP A 459 2.94 -38.95 -26.11
N GLY A 460 2.60 -39.46 -24.93
CA GLY A 460 3.49 -40.33 -24.16
C GLY A 460 3.00 -40.62 -22.75
N VAL A 461 3.88 -41.22 -21.98
CA VAL A 461 3.65 -41.56 -20.57
C VAL A 461 4.62 -40.76 -19.69
N VAL A 462 4.14 -40.11 -18.65
CA VAL A 462 5.01 -39.46 -17.67
C VAL A 462 5.79 -40.51 -16.89
N ARG A 463 7.10 -40.46 -16.97
CA ARG A 463 7.98 -41.37 -16.26
C ARG A 463 8.31 -40.88 -14.88
N GLU A 464 8.62 -39.60 -14.79
CA GLU A 464 9.09 -38.95 -13.55
C GLU A 464 8.79 -37.44 -13.59
N VAL A 465 8.36 -36.92 -12.46
CA VAL A 465 8.33 -35.46 -12.18
C VAL A 465 9.48 -35.16 -11.24
N ARG A 466 10.45 -34.32 -11.65
CA ARG A 466 11.71 -34.08 -10.94
C ARG A 466 11.70 -32.87 -10.03
N VAL A 467 10.60 -32.18 -9.95
CA VAL A 467 10.44 -30.94 -9.18
C VAL A 467 9.22 -31.03 -8.29
N GLN A 468 9.23 -30.31 -7.19
CA GLN A 468 8.12 -30.27 -6.25
C GLN A 468 7.54 -28.85 -6.17
N PRO A 469 6.24 -28.70 -5.88
CA PRO A 469 5.66 -27.38 -5.64
C PRO A 469 6.47 -26.58 -4.62
N GLY A 470 6.74 -25.29 -4.95
CA GLY A 470 7.60 -24.40 -4.16
C GLY A 470 9.10 -24.44 -4.51
N SER A 471 9.55 -25.41 -5.32
CA SER A 471 10.96 -25.48 -5.74
C SER A 471 11.30 -24.43 -6.80
N PRO A 472 12.47 -23.79 -6.72
CA PRO A 472 12.98 -22.96 -7.81
C PRO A 472 13.35 -23.84 -9.02
N VAL A 473 13.05 -23.35 -10.20
CA VAL A 473 13.34 -23.98 -11.48
C VAL A 473 14.13 -23.03 -12.37
N ARG A 474 15.21 -23.51 -12.98
CA ARG A 474 16.03 -22.72 -13.93
C ARG A 474 15.59 -22.94 -15.37
N ALA A 475 15.87 -21.96 -16.22
CA ALA A 475 15.78 -22.18 -17.67
C ALA A 475 16.74 -23.32 -18.08
N GLY A 476 16.26 -24.26 -18.90
CA GLY A 476 16.99 -25.46 -19.32
C GLY A 476 16.95 -26.61 -18.30
N GLN A 477 16.36 -26.43 -17.11
CA GLN A 477 16.23 -27.52 -16.13
C GLN A 477 15.16 -28.53 -16.55
N ARG A 478 15.47 -29.83 -16.43
CA ARG A 478 14.51 -30.91 -16.67
C ARG A 478 13.48 -30.98 -15.55
N VAL A 479 12.23 -30.80 -15.91
CA VAL A 479 11.11 -30.74 -14.97
C VAL A 479 10.34 -32.06 -14.97
N VAL A 480 10.10 -32.61 -16.16
CA VAL A 480 9.39 -33.87 -16.35
C VAL A 480 10.17 -34.75 -17.33
N VAL A 481 10.20 -36.05 -17.10
CA VAL A 481 10.70 -37.06 -18.05
C VAL A 481 9.51 -37.85 -18.56
N MET A 482 9.41 -37.99 -19.88
CA MET A 482 8.36 -38.74 -20.56
C MET A 482 8.98 -39.90 -21.33
N GLU A 483 8.21 -40.95 -21.57
CA GLU A 483 8.53 -42.08 -22.46
C GLU A 483 7.51 -42.09 -23.60
N GLU A 484 7.95 -42.61 -24.76
CA GLU A 484 7.03 -42.89 -25.88
C GLU A 484 6.01 -43.94 -25.42
N ALA A 485 4.73 -43.75 -25.81
CA ALA A 485 3.62 -44.63 -25.45
C ALA A 485 3.71 -46.01 -26.12
#